data_d0a5047caec803daceba33291d6041b4
#
_entry.id   d0a5047caec803daceba33291d6041b4
#
_cell.length_a   1.000
_cell.length_b   1.000
_cell.length_c   1.000
_cell.angle_alpha   90.00
_cell.angle_beta   90.00
_cell.angle_gamma   90.00
#
_symmetry.space_group_name_H-M   'P 1'
#
loop_
_entity.id
_entity.type
_entity.pdbx_description
1 polymer ?
#
loop_
_entity_poly.entity_id
_entity_poly.type
_entity_poly.pdbx_seq_one_letter_code
_entity_poly.pdbx_strand_id
1 'polypeptide(L)'
;MKRGFLIGYIVLFFAVCAAPGLLLLLGVESPNYEKRALASPPSIWDENGFNAEFPEEFDTYFSENFGLRPLLVTANAALRRTLLSDSSSEKVIVGREGWLFFAETLDDYLGRSALADDDIARLARTLALQQESLRARGTAFVVALAPNKNTIYPEYMPARLLPESRDSNLSALQAAMDAHGVPYADLRAALAAARSECQIYHRLDTHWNNAGALVAYRTILETVSAQLPGFTWDDYAGVTGETEHGWHGDLSVMLLPSLRATDEQIEYPIPENYRAERPIRSPEDIRIETRSDANDTALLIFRDSFCNALIPFLSNAFGRTLYSRAVPYDYGLMEDTDVVVLEIVERNIPELLKYAPLLSAPRRECVNIPEVPGTRVSLGVRQAEGGLVIYGAAEGEGLVTVRLAGPADACFEPFPLLSDEDAAALPERYGNGFTMYLPSGVLPAGEYAVSVVIEKKGETVSSSALAQVTMP
;
A
#
# COMPACT_ATOMS: atom_id res chain seq x y z
N MET A 1 38.87 -49.06 0.04
CA MET A 1 38.51 -47.70 0.49
C MET A 1 37.51 -46.97 -0.45
N LYS A 2 37.76 -46.88 -1.78
CA LYS A 2 36.89 -46.12 -2.70
C LYS A 2 35.43 -46.61 -2.77
N ARG A 3 35.16 -47.91 -2.71
CA ARG A 3 33.80 -48.47 -2.86
C ARG A 3 32.92 -48.22 -1.64
N GLY A 4 33.45 -48.28 -0.43
CA GLY A 4 32.71 -47.98 0.80
C GLY A 4 32.39 -46.48 0.91
N PHE A 5 33.31 -45.61 0.47
CA PHE A 5 33.10 -44.18 0.41
C PHE A 5 31.98 -43.81 -0.59
N LEU A 6 31.98 -44.44 -1.77
CA LEU A 6 30.92 -44.24 -2.78
C LEU A 6 29.53 -44.67 -2.28
N ILE A 7 29.45 -45.83 -1.60
CA ILE A 7 28.19 -46.32 -1.02
C ILE A 7 27.72 -45.35 0.08
N GLY A 8 28.63 -44.92 0.96
CA GLY A 8 28.29 -43.95 1.99
C GLY A 8 27.79 -42.61 1.40
N TYR A 9 28.40 -42.11 0.36
CA TYR A 9 27.97 -40.91 -0.36
C TYR A 9 26.56 -41.08 -0.97
N ILE A 10 26.29 -42.21 -1.64
CA ILE A 10 25.00 -42.50 -2.25
C ILE A 10 23.91 -42.58 -1.17
N VAL A 11 24.17 -43.29 -0.07
CA VAL A 11 23.22 -43.44 1.05
C VAL A 11 22.93 -42.06 1.66
N LEU A 12 23.96 -41.25 1.91
CA LEU A 12 23.81 -39.90 2.44
C LEU A 12 22.98 -38.99 1.50
N PHE A 13 23.26 -39.07 0.19
CA PHE A 13 22.55 -38.30 -0.82
C PHE A 13 21.04 -38.64 -0.80
N PHE A 14 20.70 -39.93 -0.86
CA PHE A 14 19.31 -40.34 -0.83
C PHE A 14 18.63 -40.06 0.53
N ALA A 15 19.35 -40.17 1.63
CA ALA A 15 18.82 -39.82 2.95
C ALA A 15 18.49 -38.32 3.04
N VAL A 16 19.36 -37.45 2.55
CA VAL A 16 19.11 -35.99 2.52
C VAL A 16 17.93 -35.64 1.61
N CYS A 17 17.82 -36.31 0.45
CA CYS A 17 16.69 -36.07 -0.47
C CYS A 17 15.35 -36.59 0.08
N ALA A 18 15.35 -37.71 0.81
CA ALA A 18 14.12 -38.34 1.35
C ALA A 18 13.66 -37.70 2.68
N ALA A 19 14.60 -37.14 3.46
CA ALA A 19 14.31 -36.62 4.80
C ALA A 19 13.18 -35.57 4.83
N PRO A 20 13.13 -34.58 3.93
CA PRO A 20 12.06 -33.57 3.91
C PRO A 20 10.67 -34.18 3.76
N GLY A 21 10.50 -35.12 2.82
CA GLY A 21 9.23 -35.81 2.57
C GLY A 21 8.82 -36.73 3.72
N LEU A 22 9.80 -37.48 4.30
CA LEU A 22 9.54 -38.33 5.44
C LEU A 22 9.12 -37.54 6.68
N LEU A 23 9.75 -36.41 6.95
CA LEU A 23 9.38 -35.56 8.09
C LEU A 23 8.00 -34.94 7.91
N LEU A 24 7.63 -34.54 6.69
CA LEU A 24 6.30 -34.06 6.39
C LEU A 24 5.25 -35.15 6.62
N LEU A 25 5.50 -36.39 6.19
CA LEU A 25 4.62 -37.57 6.42
C LEU A 25 4.50 -37.93 7.89
N LEU A 26 5.54 -37.70 8.69
CA LEU A 26 5.55 -37.92 10.12
C LEU A 26 4.88 -36.78 10.92
N GLY A 27 4.36 -35.74 10.23
CA GLY A 27 3.72 -34.59 10.87
C GLY A 27 4.68 -33.71 11.65
N VAL A 28 5.98 -33.72 11.30
CA VAL A 28 6.95 -32.80 11.88
C VAL A 28 6.79 -31.45 11.20
N GLU A 29 6.05 -30.57 11.87
CA GLU A 29 5.81 -29.21 11.39
C GLU A 29 7.10 -28.39 11.39
N SER A 30 7.26 -27.58 10.35
CA SER A 30 8.31 -26.58 10.28
C SER A 30 7.87 -25.31 11.02
N PRO A 31 8.70 -24.75 11.91
CA PRO A 31 8.36 -23.47 12.53
C PRO A 31 8.15 -22.39 11.47
N ASN A 32 7.00 -21.71 11.50
CA ASN A 32 6.70 -20.61 10.60
C ASN A 32 7.32 -19.31 11.11
N TYR A 33 8.58 -19.08 10.79
CA TYR A 33 9.28 -17.84 11.15
C TYR A 33 8.90 -16.67 10.24
N GLU A 34 8.36 -16.94 9.05
CA GLU A 34 8.03 -15.91 8.05
C GLU A 34 6.69 -15.19 8.39
N LYS A 35 5.95 -15.67 9.42
CA LYS A 35 4.65 -15.11 9.87
C LYS A 35 3.62 -14.91 8.74
N ARG A 36 3.74 -15.67 7.65
CA ARG A 36 2.81 -15.68 6.52
C ARG A 36 1.87 -16.89 6.58
N ALA A 37 0.73 -16.80 5.91
CA ALA A 37 -0.10 -17.96 5.71
C ALA A 37 0.64 -18.95 4.79
N LEU A 38 0.86 -20.18 5.29
CA LEU A 38 1.41 -21.27 4.50
C LEU A 38 0.30 -21.97 3.74
N ALA A 39 0.63 -22.58 2.60
CA ALA A 39 -0.30 -23.35 1.80
C ALA A 39 -0.90 -24.50 2.63
N SER A 40 -2.20 -24.67 2.54
CA SER A 40 -2.92 -25.79 3.15
C SER A 40 -2.74 -27.07 2.34
N PRO A 41 -2.85 -28.28 2.97
CA PRO A 41 -2.78 -29.54 2.22
C PRO A 41 -3.86 -29.55 1.12
N PRO A 42 -3.50 -29.78 -0.14
CA PRO A 42 -4.46 -29.81 -1.23
C PRO A 42 -5.31 -31.05 -1.21
N SER A 43 -6.53 -30.96 -1.73
CA SER A 43 -7.42 -32.11 -1.91
C SER A 43 -7.21 -32.73 -3.29
N ILE A 44 -7.08 -34.07 -3.33
CA ILE A 44 -7.00 -34.84 -4.58
C ILE A 44 -8.32 -34.79 -5.37
N TRP A 45 -9.43 -34.58 -4.65
CA TRP A 45 -10.78 -34.54 -5.22
C TRP A 45 -11.45 -33.23 -4.82
N ASP A 46 -12.05 -32.56 -5.79
CA ASP A 46 -12.89 -31.37 -5.61
C ASP A 46 -14.36 -31.68 -5.91
N GLU A 47 -15.21 -30.63 -5.90
CA GLU A 47 -16.65 -30.77 -6.21
C GLU A 47 -16.93 -31.26 -7.65
N ASN A 48 -15.95 -31.12 -8.56
CA ASN A 48 -16.05 -31.46 -9.98
C ASN A 48 -15.37 -32.80 -10.32
N GLY A 49 -14.72 -33.46 -9.36
CA GLY A 49 -14.03 -34.74 -9.55
C GLY A 49 -12.55 -34.69 -9.18
N PHE A 50 -11.67 -35.20 -10.06
CA PHE A 50 -10.23 -35.15 -9.85
C PHE A 50 -9.70 -33.73 -9.99
N ASN A 51 -9.05 -33.21 -8.96
CA ASN A 51 -8.44 -31.90 -8.96
C ASN A 51 -7.24 -31.85 -9.93
N ALA A 52 -7.41 -31.19 -11.07
CA ALA A 52 -6.36 -31.07 -12.07
C ALA A 52 -5.19 -30.19 -11.61
N GLU A 53 -5.42 -29.28 -10.64
CA GLU A 53 -4.40 -28.38 -10.07
C GLU A 53 -3.65 -29.02 -8.89
N PHE A 54 -4.08 -30.21 -8.45
CA PHE A 54 -3.46 -30.92 -7.32
C PHE A 54 -1.93 -31.02 -7.40
N PRO A 55 -1.29 -31.30 -8.54
CA PRO A 55 0.18 -31.38 -8.61
C PRO A 55 0.85 -30.04 -8.28
N GLU A 56 0.32 -28.93 -8.75
CA GLU A 56 0.86 -27.58 -8.53
C GLU A 56 0.59 -27.12 -7.09
N GLU A 57 -0.63 -27.35 -6.59
CA GLU A 57 -0.99 -27.07 -5.20
C GLU A 57 -0.16 -27.92 -4.23
N PHE A 58 0.11 -29.21 -4.56
CA PHE A 58 0.95 -30.06 -3.74
C PHE A 58 2.41 -29.63 -3.74
N ASP A 59 2.95 -29.20 -4.88
CA ASP A 59 4.32 -28.67 -4.95
C ASP A 59 4.45 -27.43 -4.08
N THR A 60 3.48 -26.51 -4.15
CA THR A 60 3.41 -25.32 -3.30
C THR A 60 3.32 -25.71 -1.82
N TYR A 61 2.38 -26.59 -1.46
CA TYR A 61 2.24 -27.08 -0.10
C TYR A 61 3.53 -27.72 0.42
N PHE A 62 4.12 -28.63 -0.36
CA PHE A 62 5.35 -29.32 0.02
C PHE A 62 6.50 -28.33 0.19
N SER A 63 6.72 -27.45 -0.77
CA SER A 63 7.82 -26.47 -0.75
C SER A 63 7.72 -25.51 0.44
N GLU A 64 6.53 -25.24 0.94
CA GLU A 64 6.29 -24.35 2.07
C GLU A 64 6.33 -25.05 3.44
N ASN A 65 5.97 -26.33 3.52
CA ASN A 65 5.69 -27.00 4.79
C ASN A 65 6.69 -28.10 5.20
N PHE A 66 7.67 -28.49 4.36
CA PHE A 66 8.56 -29.58 4.76
C PHE A 66 9.44 -29.25 5.98
N GLY A 67 9.57 -30.20 6.91
CA GLY A 67 10.06 -29.98 8.27
C GLY A 67 11.48 -29.44 8.44
N LEU A 68 12.36 -29.59 7.46
CA LEU A 68 13.74 -29.06 7.48
C LEU A 68 13.90 -27.77 6.66
N ARG A 69 12.80 -27.22 6.12
CA ARG A 69 12.85 -26.05 5.24
C ARG A 69 13.69 -24.88 5.80
N PRO A 70 13.44 -24.39 7.02
CA PRO A 70 14.20 -23.25 7.56
C PRO A 70 15.70 -23.56 7.69
N LEU A 71 16.04 -24.77 8.08
CA LEU A 71 17.43 -25.20 8.22
C LEU A 71 18.13 -25.27 6.86
N LEU A 72 17.51 -25.88 5.85
CA LEU A 72 18.07 -26.03 4.51
C LEU A 72 18.16 -24.69 3.79
N VAL A 73 17.16 -23.82 3.95
CA VAL A 73 17.20 -22.45 3.43
C VAL A 73 18.36 -21.67 4.07
N THR A 74 18.49 -21.75 5.39
CA THR A 74 19.59 -21.11 6.13
C THR A 74 20.96 -21.65 5.72
N ALA A 75 21.11 -22.97 5.58
CA ALA A 75 22.37 -23.58 5.14
C ALA A 75 22.75 -23.17 3.72
N ASN A 76 21.78 -23.14 2.79
CA ASN A 76 22.00 -22.66 1.43
C ASN A 76 22.39 -21.16 1.41
N ALA A 77 21.71 -20.36 2.22
CA ALA A 77 21.99 -18.93 2.36
C ALA A 77 23.42 -18.69 2.89
N ALA A 78 23.79 -19.39 3.95
CA ALA A 78 25.15 -19.31 4.52
C ALA A 78 26.22 -19.73 3.51
N LEU A 79 25.98 -20.81 2.76
CA LEU A 79 26.88 -21.31 1.73
C LEU A 79 27.07 -20.30 0.59
N ARG A 80 25.96 -19.77 0.05
CA ARG A 80 26.00 -18.76 -1.03
C ARG A 80 26.70 -17.48 -0.57
N ARG A 81 26.40 -17.00 0.63
CA ARG A 81 27.03 -15.81 1.20
C ARG A 81 28.53 -15.98 1.37
N THR A 82 28.98 -17.14 1.86
CA THR A 82 30.41 -17.40 2.10
C THR A 82 31.21 -17.69 0.84
N LEU A 83 30.64 -18.38 -0.15
CA LEU A 83 31.33 -18.80 -1.36
C LEU A 83 31.11 -17.86 -2.55
N LEU A 84 29.94 -17.24 -2.67
CA LEU A 84 29.55 -16.48 -3.85
C LEU A 84 29.32 -14.99 -3.57
N SER A 85 29.33 -14.55 -2.30
CA SER A 85 28.98 -13.18 -1.89
C SER A 85 27.62 -12.74 -2.46
N ASP A 86 26.69 -13.69 -2.61
CA ASP A 86 25.40 -13.50 -3.22
C ASP A 86 24.24 -13.78 -2.24
N SER A 87 23.07 -13.18 -2.49
CA SER A 87 21.85 -13.50 -1.72
C SER A 87 21.28 -14.83 -2.20
N SER A 88 20.84 -15.65 -1.27
CA SER A 88 20.07 -16.86 -1.57
C SER A 88 18.57 -16.61 -1.65
N SER A 89 18.13 -15.44 -1.25
CA SER A 89 16.72 -15.03 -1.28
C SER A 89 16.50 -14.05 -2.42
N GLU A 90 15.52 -14.33 -3.27
CA GLU A 90 15.08 -13.39 -4.30
C GLU A 90 14.44 -12.14 -3.70
N LYS A 91 14.02 -12.21 -2.42
CA LYS A 91 13.36 -11.10 -1.71
C LYS A 91 14.30 -10.19 -0.95
N VAL A 92 15.57 -10.56 -0.78
CA VAL A 92 16.50 -9.82 0.08
C VAL A 92 17.78 -9.47 -0.67
N ILE A 93 18.13 -8.20 -0.68
CA ILE A 93 19.44 -7.71 -1.16
C ILE A 93 20.37 -7.61 0.05
N VAL A 94 21.52 -8.29 -0.03
CA VAL A 94 22.58 -8.14 0.96
C VAL A 94 23.40 -6.92 0.60
N GLY A 95 23.27 -5.89 1.40
CA GLY A 95 24.00 -4.64 1.28
C GLY A 95 25.36 -4.67 1.96
N ARG A 96 25.96 -3.50 2.10
CA ARG A 96 27.25 -3.29 2.77
C ARG A 96 27.07 -3.24 4.29
N GLU A 97 28.10 -3.55 5.02
CA GLU A 97 28.15 -3.45 6.50
C GLU A 97 27.01 -4.22 7.23
N GLY A 98 26.52 -5.28 6.59
CA GLY A 98 25.48 -6.14 7.17
C GLY A 98 24.06 -5.60 7.04
N TRP A 99 23.86 -4.50 6.29
CA TRP A 99 22.52 -4.02 5.96
C TRP A 99 21.81 -4.94 4.99
N LEU A 100 20.53 -5.14 5.19
CA LEU A 100 19.65 -5.89 4.29
C LEU A 100 18.61 -4.93 3.71
N PHE A 101 18.25 -5.14 2.45
CA PHE A 101 17.24 -4.35 1.75
C PHE A 101 16.19 -5.27 1.13
N PHE A 102 14.96 -4.79 1.02
CA PHE A 102 13.88 -5.52 0.39
C PHE A 102 14.04 -5.46 -1.14
N ALA A 103 14.03 -6.61 -1.80
CA ALA A 103 14.36 -6.67 -3.22
C ALA A 103 13.31 -5.98 -4.12
N GLU A 104 12.04 -5.93 -3.69
CA GLU A 104 10.98 -5.24 -4.43
C GLU A 104 11.19 -3.72 -4.53
N THR A 105 12.09 -3.14 -3.73
CA THR A 105 12.48 -1.72 -3.85
C THR A 105 13.56 -1.48 -4.88
N LEU A 106 14.11 -2.55 -5.52
CA LEU A 106 15.28 -2.43 -6.37
C LEU A 106 15.02 -1.65 -7.65
N ASP A 107 13.92 -1.95 -8.33
CA ASP A 107 13.61 -1.29 -9.60
C ASP A 107 13.29 0.19 -9.40
N ASP A 108 12.63 0.53 -8.29
CA ASP A 108 12.41 1.92 -7.88
C ASP A 108 13.73 2.62 -7.56
N TYR A 109 14.61 1.99 -6.76
CA TYR A 109 15.95 2.51 -6.46
C TYR A 109 16.83 2.72 -7.70
N LEU A 110 16.72 1.81 -8.68
CA LEU A 110 17.49 1.92 -9.93
C LEU A 110 16.86 2.90 -10.94
N GLY A 111 15.64 3.39 -10.70
CA GLY A 111 14.89 4.25 -11.62
C GLY A 111 14.26 3.49 -12.80
N ARG A 112 14.05 2.18 -12.65
CA ARG A 112 13.47 1.31 -13.70
C ARG A 112 11.96 1.21 -13.65
N SER A 113 11.36 1.50 -12.50
CA SER A 113 9.90 1.51 -12.29
C SER A 113 9.30 2.91 -12.34
N ALA A 114 10.01 3.86 -13.00
CA ALA A 114 9.50 5.22 -13.13
C ALA A 114 8.15 5.23 -13.87
N LEU A 115 7.17 5.86 -13.24
CA LEU A 115 5.86 6.09 -13.84
C LEU A 115 5.98 7.12 -14.97
N ALA A 116 5.11 7.01 -15.96
CA ALA A 116 4.99 8.03 -17.00
C ALA A 116 4.48 9.35 -16.40
N ASP A 117 4.82 10.47 -17.03
CA ASP A 117 4.38 11.80 -16.59
C ASP A 117 2.84 11.89 -16.50
N ASP A 118 2.13 11.24 -17.41
CA ASP A 118 0.66 11.17 -17.42
C ASP A 118 0.13 10.40 -16.19
N ASP A 119 0.80 9.34 -15.76
CA ASP A 119 0.40 8.58 -14.57
C ASP A 119 0.63 9.38 -13.29
N ILE A 120 1.74 10.09 -13.20
CA ILE A 120 2.02 11.03 -12.10
C ILE A 120 0.96 12.14 -12.07
N ALA A 121 0.62 12.72 -13.23
CA ALA A 121 -0.42 13.75 -13.32
C ALA A 121 -1.80 13.21 -12.89
N ARG A 122 -2.16 11.99 -13.29
CA ARG A 122 -3.41 11.31 -12.88
C ARG A 122 -3.45 11.07 -11.38
N LEU A 123 -2.34 10.61 -10.78
CA LEU A 123 -2.23 10.44 -9.33
C LEU A 123 -2.40 11.77 -8.59
N ALA A 124 -1.66 12.80 -8.98
CA ALA A 124 -1.75 14.12 -8.35
C ALA A 124 -3.17 14.71 -8.48
N ARG A 125 -3.80 14.56 -9.66
CA ARG A 125 -5.19 14.99 -9.84
C ARG A 125 -6.15 14.22 -8.96
N THR A 126 -5.98 12.90 -8.84
CA THR A 126 -6.79 12.05 -7.94
C THR A 126 -6.68 12.51 -6.50
N LEU A 127 -5.47 12.77 -6.01
CA LEU A 127 -5.25 13.28 -4.65
C LEU A 127 -5.86 14.68 -4.44
N ALA A 128 -5.76 15.55 -5.44
CA ALA A 128 -6.37 16.88 -5.40
C ALA A 128 -7.91 16.80 -5.34
N LEU A 129 -8.53 15.90 -6.11
CA LEU A 129 -9.98 15.68 -6.07
C LEU A 129 -10.43 15.07 -4.73
N GLN A 130 -9.63 14.19 -4.12
CA GLN A 130 -9.89 13.68 -2.78
C GLN A 130 -9.85 14.80 -1.75
N GLN A 131 -8.81 15.64 -1.78
CA GLN A 131 -8.69 16.81 -0.91
C GLN A 131 -9.90 17.75 -1.07
N GLU A 132 -10.29 18.04 -2.31
CA GLU A 132 -11.45 18.92 -2.58
C GLU A 132 -12.73 18.35 -1.99
N SER A 133 -13.01 17.06 -2.21
CA SER A 133 -14.19 16.38 -1.68
C SER A 133 -14.23 16.35 -0.15
N LEU A 134 -13.09 16.09 0.48
CA LEU A 134 -12.98 16.04 1.94
C LEU A 134 -13.11 17.43 2.56
N ARG A 135 -12.44 18.41 1.97
CA ARG A 135 -12.53 19.82 2.40
C ARG A 135 -13.95 20.37 2.35
N ALA A 136 -14.73 19.98 1.33
CA ALA A 136 -16.14 20.36 1.22
C ALA A 136 -17.00 19.84 2.38
N ARG A 137 -16.53 18.82 3.12
CA ARG A 137 -17.14 18.24 4.32
C ARG A 137 -16.50 18.74 5.62
N GLY A 138 -15.52 19.64 5.54
CA GLY A 138 -14.77 20.13 6.70
C GLY A 138 -13.65 19.18 7.16
N THR A 139 -13.32 18.13 6.41
CA THR A 139 -12.31 17.15 6.74
C THR A 139 -10.96 17.55 6.16
N ALA A 140 -9.91 17.58 6.97
CA ALA A 140 -8.53 17.79 6.53
C ALA A 140 -8.01 16.53 5.83
N PHE A 141 -7.14 16.72 4.81
CA PHE A 141 -6.51 15.62 4.07
C PHE A 141 -5.01 15.80 4.00
N VAL A 142 -4.25 14.79 4.37
CA VAL A 142 -2.78 14.79 4.34
C VAL A 142 -2.29 13.52 3.70
N VAL A 143 -1.33 13.62 2.78
CA VAL A 143 -0.61 12.49 2.19
C VAL A 143 0.72 12.31 2.93
N ALA A 144 1.06 11.06 3.27
CA ALA A 144 2.31 10.70 3.92
C ALA A 144 3.01 9.60 3.12
N LEU A 145 4.03 9.96 2.34
CA LEU A 145 4.79 9.01 1.53
C LEU A 145 6.03 8.57 2.31
N ALA A 146 5.99 7.34 2.85
CA ALA A 146 7.10 6.75 3.59
C ALA A 146 8.23 6.33 2.63
N PRO A 147 9.44 6.90 2.72
CA PRO A 147 10.52 6.55 1.81
C PRO A 147 11.01 5.12 2.03
N ASN A 148 11.49 4.49 0.97
CA ASN A 148 12.17 3.20 1.06
C ASN A 148 13.48 3.33 1.85
N LYS A 149 13.93 2.26 2.50
CA LYS A 149 15.19 2.26 3.24
C LYS A 149 16.40 2.63 2.36
N ASN A 150 16.44 2.15 1.13
CA ASN A 150 17.50 2.48 0.18
C ASN A 150 17.44 3.92 -0.35
N THR A 151 16.30 4.60 -0.26
CA THR A 151 16.18 6.04 -0.51
C THR A 151 16.86 6.85 0.58
N ILE A 152 16.80 6.37 1.85
CA ILE A 152 17.40 7.06 3.01
C ILE A 152 18.86 6.63 3.23
N TYR A 153 19.20 5.36 2.98
CA TYR A 153 20.52 4.78 3.22
C TYR A 153 21.15 4.16 1.95
N PRO A 154 21.27 4.92 0.84
CA PRO A 154 21.78 4.40 -0.43
C PRO A 154 23.25 3.96 -0.36
N GLU A 155 24.05 4.51 0.57
CA GLU A 155 25.45 4.17 0.75
C GLU A 155 25.70 2.72 1.20
N TYR A 156 24.68 2.10 1.81
CA TYR A 156 24.77 0.69 2.20
C TYR A 156 24.26 -0.27 1.13
N MET A 157 23.74 0.24 0.02
CA MET A 157 23.42 -0.60 -1.14
C MET A 157 24.70 -1.20 -1.74
N PRO A 158 24.64 -2.38 -2.39
CA PRO A 158 25.79 -2.96 -3.07
C PRO A 158 26.36 -2.01 -4.12
N ALA A 159 27.67 -1.79 -4.10
CA ALA A 159 28.33 -0.83 -5.01
C ALA A 159 28.13 -1.11 -6.52
N ARG A 160 27.73 -2.34 -6.88
CA ARG A 160 27.40 -2.71 -8.26
C ARG A 160 26.01 -2.23 -8.71
N LEU A 161 25.14 -1.87 -7.78
CA LEU A 161 23.78 -1.41 -8.04
C LEU A 161 23.77 0.11 -8.01
N LEU A 162 23.93 0.70 -9.18
CA LEU A 162 23.96 2.16 -9.34
C LEU A 162 22.64 2.62 -9.94
N PRO A 163 21.99 3.64 -9.38
CA PRO A 163 20.80 4.23 -9.96
C PRO A 163 21.07 4.75 -11.40
N GLU A 164 20.15 4.46 -12.30
CA GLU A 164 20.16 4.94 -13.68
C GLU A 164 19.64 6.38 -13.76
N SER A 165 18.71 6.72 -12.87
CA SER A 165 18.21 8.09 -12.65
C SER A 165 18.14 8.39 -11.14
N ARG A 166 18.14 9.68 -10.80
CA ARG A 166 17.88 10.16 -9.45
C ARG A 166 16.43 10.57 -9.26
N ASP A 167 15.66 10.65 -10.34
CA ASP A 167 14.24 10.96 -10.28
C ASP A 167 13.48 9.71 -9.86
N SER A 168 12.79 9.79 -8.75
CA SER A 168 11.94 8.71 -8.23
C SER A 168 10.47 9.08 -8.35
N ASN A 169 9.61 8.05 -8.35
CA ASN A 169 8.16 8.25 -8.30
C ASN A 169 7.74 9.15 -7.13
N LEU A 170 8.41 9.01 -5.99
CA LEU A 170 8.20 9.86 -4.81
C LEU A 170 8.48 11.33 -5.13
N SER A 171 9.63 11.65 -5.75
CA SER A 171 9.99 13.03 -6.08
C SER A 171 9.05 13.64 -7.11
N ALA A 172 8.71 12.86 -8.14
CA ALA A 172 7.80 13.29 -9.20
C ALA A 172 6.39 13.56 -8.64
N LEU A 173 5.89 12.65 -7.79
CA LEU A 173 4.57 12.82 -7.18
C LEU A 173 4.55 14.00 -6.19
N GLN A 174 5.60 14.22 -5.38
CA GLN A 174 5.70 15.39 -4.51
C GLN A 174 5.63 16.69 -5.31
N ALA A 175 6.41 16.80 -6.39
CA ALA A 175 6.38 17.98 -7.25
C ALA A 175 5.00 18.22 -7.90
N ALA A 176 4.32 17.16 -8.30
CA ALA A 176 2.98 17.23 -8.86
C ALA A 176 1.92 17.58 -7.79
N MET A 177 2.07 17.09 -6.56
CA MET A 177 1.22 17.50 -5.42
C MET A 177 1.40 18.97 -5.09
N ASP A 178 2.62 19.48 -5.08
CA ASP A 178 2.90 20.92 -4.90
C ASP A 178 2.18 21.79 -5.95
N ALA A 179 2.22 21.37 -7.23
CA ALA A 179 1.54 22.06 -8.32
C ALA A 179 0.01 22.09 -8.15
N HIS A 180 -0.58 21.10 -7.48
CA HIS A 180 -2.01 21.02 -7.17
C HIS A 180 -2.38 21.53 -5.78
N GLY A 181 -1.43 21.93 -4.95
CA GLY A 181 -1.65 22.36 -3.57
C GLY A 181 -2.18 21.26 -2.66
N VAL A 182 -1.79 20.02 -2.92
CA VAL A 182 -2.15 18.86 -2.05
C VAL A 182 -1.19 18.82 -0.86
N PRO A 183 -1.69 18.89 0.39
CA PRO A 183 -0.84 18.84 1.56
C PRO A 183 -0.21 17.46 1.73
N TYR A 184 1.09 17.43 1.96
CA TYR A 184 1.79 16.19 2.29
C TYR A 184 2.85 16.41 3.37
N ALA A 185 3.11 15.38 4.15
CA ALA A 185 4.22 15.34 5.09
C ALA A 185 5.50 14.95 4.35
N ASP A 186 6.50 15.84 4.30
CA ASP A 186 7.77 15.55 3.63
C ASP A 186 8.65 14.62 4.50
N LEU A 187 8.23 13.36 4.57
CA LEU A 187 8.92 12.34 5.36
C LEU A 187 10.34 12.07 4.84
N ARG A 188 10.58 12.22 3.54
CA ARG A 188 11.91 12.02 2.97
C ARG A 188 12.90 13.06 3.50
N ALA A 189 12.55 14.34 3.46
CA ALA A 189 13.42 15.40 3.97
C ALA A 189 13.64 15.27 5.48
N ALA A 190 12.57 15.03 6.26
CA ALA A 190 12.65 14.89 7.70
C ALA A 190 13.52 13.69 8.13
N LEU A 191 13.31 12.52 7.54
CA LEU A 191 14.09 11.32 7.82
C LEU A 191 15.55 11.44 7.33
N ALA A 192 15.78 12.05 6.16
CA ALA A 192 17.13 12.30 5.67
C ALA A 192 17.92 13.24 6.60
N ALA A 193 17.27 14.21 7.22
CA ALA A 193 17.90 15.06 8.22
C ALA A 193 18.21 14.29 9.52
N ALA A 194 17.23 13.56 10.04
CA ALA A 194 17.32 12.85 11.32
C ALA A 194 18.37 11.71 11.32
N ARG A 195 18.62 11.07 10.17
CA ARG A 195 19.63 9.98 10.07
C ARG A 195 21.04 10.37 10.44
N SER A 196 21.35 11.67 10.43
CA SER A 196 22.68 12.17 10.86
C SER A 196 22.87 12.16 12.38
N GLU A 197 21.78 12.10 13.13
CA GLU A 197 21.77 12.11 14.60
C GLU A 197 21.69 10.70 15.18
N CYS A 198 20.85 9.84 14.58
CA CYS A 198 20.71 8.45 15.01
C CYS A 198 20.27 7.55 13.83
N GLN A 199 20.41 6.24 14.02
CA GLN A 199 19.87 5.26 13.07
C GLN A 199 18.33 5.27 13.16
N ILE A 200 17.66 5.51 12.02
CA ILE A 200 16.19 5.67 11.92
C ILE A 200 15.52 4.53 11.15
N TYR A 201 16.26 3.61 10.58
CA TYR A 201 15.79 2.36 9.99
C TYR A 201 16.53 1.19 10.62
N HIS A 202 15.84 0.08 10.77
CA HIS A 202 16.50 -1.18 11.15
C HIS A 202 17.46 -1.63 10.03
N ARG A 203 18.58 -2.22 10.41
CA ARG A 203 19.55 -2.78 9.46
C ARG A 203 19.01 -4.06 8.82
N LEU A 204 18.30 -4.87 9.60
CA LEU A 204 17.87 -6.22 9.27
C LEU A 204 16.37 -6.35 8.98
N ASP A 205 15.64 -5.23 8.98
CA ASP A 205 14.20 -5.14 8.71
C ASP A 205 13.93 -4.17 7.55
N THR A 206 12.78 -4.29 6.91
CA THR A 206 12.34 -3.40 5.82
C THR A 206 12.03 -1.99 6.33
N HIS A 207 11.54 -1.87 7.56
CA HIS A 207 10.89 -0.68 8.09
C HIS A 207 11.87 0.26 8.82
N TRP A 208 11.42 1.48 9.07
CA TRP A 208 12.01 2.33 10.08
C TRP A 208 11.90 1.71 11.48
N ASN A 209 12.81 2.11 12.37
CA ASN A 209 12.70 1.82 13.79
C ASN A 209 11.81 2.87 14.48
N ASN A 210 11.60 2.75 15.79
CA ASN A 210 10.76 3.71 16.52
C ASN A 210 11.31 5.14 16.49
N ALA A 211 12.62 5.37 16.33
CA ALA A 211 13.17 6.72 16.16
C ALA A 211 12.72 7.32 14.81
N GLY A 212 12.77 6.55 13.73
CA GLY A 212 12.23 6.96 12.42
C GLY A 212 10.71 7.17 12.47
N ALA A 213 10.00 6.29 13.17
CA ALA A 213 8.55 6.43 13.36
C ALA A 213 8.19 7.71 14.14
N LEU A 214 8.95 8.08 15.17
CA LEU A 214 8.74 9.34 15.91
C LEU A 214 8.97 10.57 15.03
N VAL A 215 9.99 10.55 14.16
CA VAL A 215 10.21 11.63 13.17
C VAL A 215 9.03 11.69 12.19
N ALA A 216 8.58 10.56 11.67
CA ALA A 216 7.44 10.51 10.76
C ALA A 216 6.15 11.01 11.43
N TYR A 217 5.89 10.58 12.65
CA TYR A 217 4.77 11.04 13.47
C TYR A 217 4.74 12.57 13.59
N ARG A 218 5.86 13.18 14.00
CA ARG A 218 5.99 14.64 14.14
C ARG A 218 5.68 15.35 12.83
N THR A 219 6.31 14.91 11.74
CA THR A 219 6.14 15.53 10.41
C THR A 219 4.69 15.42 9.90
N ILE A 220 4.03 14.28 10.14
CA ILE A 220 2.61 14.10 9.81
C ILE A 220 1.75 15.05 10.63
N LEU A 221 1.94 15.12 11.95
CA LEU A 221 1.10 15.94 12.81
C LEU A 221 1.35 17.44 12.68
N GLU A 222 2.55 17.87 12.35
CA GLU A 222 2.83 19.24 11.95
C GLU A 222 2.00 19.62 10.70
N THR A 223 1.95 18.72 9.70
CA THR A 223 1.17 18.93 8.48
C THR A 223 -0.34 18.92 8.77
N VAL A 224 -0.81 18.02 9.64
CA VAL A 224 -2.22 17.98 10.10
C VAL A 224 -2.57 19.27 10.83
N SER A 225 -1.74 19.74 11.76
CA SER A 225 -1.98 20.97 12.54
C SER A 225 -2.09 22.20 11.66
N ALA A 226 -1.34 22.25 10.55
CA ALA A 226 -1.45 23.32 9.56
C ALA A 226 -2.80 23.31 8.82
N GLN A 227 -3.48 22.15 8.72
CA GLN A 227 -4.80 22.00 8.08
C GLN A 227 -5.96 22.10 9.08
N LEU A 228 -5.72 21.81 10.36
CA LEU A 228 -6.73 21.76 11.41
C LEU A 228 -6.43 22.75 12.54
N PRO A 229 -6.85 24.00 12.43
CA PRO A 229 -6.59 25.02 13.45
C PRO A 229 -7.17 24.62 14.82
N GLY A 230 -6.33 24.71 15.85
CA GLY A 230 -6.71 24.35 17.22
C GLY A 230 -6.45 22.89 17.61
N PHE A 231 -6.04 22.04 16.69
CA PHE A 231 -5.57 20.71 17.00
C PHE A 231 -4.24 20.78 17.77
N THR A 232 -4.20 20.13 18.92
CA THR A 232 -3.01 20.06 19.79
C THR A 232 -2.62 18.62 20.02
N TRP A 233 -1.33 18.36 20.08
CA TRP A 233 -0.77 17.03 20.21
C TRP A 233 0.57 17.10 20.94
N ASP A 234 1.02 15.98 21.50
CA ASP A 234 2.33 15.88 22.15
C ASP A 234 3.38 15.47 21.10
N ASP A 235 4.37 16.31 20.90
CA ASP A 235 5.50 16.03 20.01
C ASP A 235 6.57 15.14 20.65
N TYR A 236 6.38 14.81 21.92
CA TYR A 236 7.35 14.07 22.73
C TYR A 236 8.74 14.69 22.73
N ALA A 237 8.82 16.04 22.70
CA ALA A 237 10.06 16.76 22.77
C ALA A 237 10.81 16.45 24.07
N GLY A 238 12.10 16.07 23.95
CA GLY A 238 12.93 15.74 25.10
C GLY A 238 12.73 14.35 25.69
N VAL A 239 11.81 13.54 25.13
CA VAL A 239 11.70 12.13 25.51
C VAL A 239 12.88 11.37 24.91
N THR A 240 13.67 10.72 25.77
CA THR A 240 14.82 9.92 25.36
C THR A 240 14.42 8.46 25.29
N GLY A 241 14.69 7.84 24.14
CA GLY A 241 14.50 6.40 23.98
C GLY A 241 15.65 5.59 24.56
N GLU A 242 15.36 4.38 24.98
CA GLU A 242 16.35 3.38 25.40
C GLU A 242 16.57 2.37 24.27
N THR A 243 17.85 1.98 24.07
CA THR A 243 18.16 0.96 23.06
C THR A 243 17.89 -0.43 23.62
N GLU A 244 16.98 -1.14 23.00
CA GLU A 244 16.73 -2.56 23.25
C GLU A 244 17.39 -3.42 22.18
N HIS A 245 18.03 -4.50 22.63
CA HIS A 245 18.64 -5.50 21.76
C HIS A 245 17.73 -6.71 21.64
N GLY A 246 17.71 -7.34 20.46
CA GLY A 246 16.94 -8.56 20.26
C GLY A 246 15.77 -8.41 19.28
N TRP A 247 15.66 -7.27 18.62
CA TRP A 247 14.70 -7.10 17.53
C TRP A 247 14.99 -8.08 16.38
N HIS A 248 13.96 -8.78 15.92
CA HIS A 248 14.06 -9.71 14.80
C HIS A 248 13.47 -9.09 13.55
N GLY A 249 14.34 -8.64 12.65
CA GLY A 249 13.94 -8.03 11.41
C GLY A 249 13.37 -9.03 10.40
N ASP A 250 12.36 -8.61 9.64
CA ASP A 250 11.68 -9.39 8.60
C ASP A 250 12.65 -9.87 7.51
N LEU A 251 13.58 -9.02 7.07
CA LEU A 251 14.58 -9.37 6.04
C LEU A 251 15.57 -10.42 6.55
N SER A 252 15.95 -10.36 7.84
CA SER A 252 16.82 -11.38 8.41
C SER A 252 16.13 -12.74 8.48
N VAL A 253 14.85 -12.75 8.80
CA VAL A 253 14.01 -13.96 8.81
C VAL A 253 13.81 -14.51 7.40
N MET A 254 13.58 -13.66 6.40
CA MET A 254 13.48 -14.07 4.98
C MET A 254 14.80 -14.64 4.44
N LEU A 255 15.94 -14.11 4.88
CA LEU A 255 17.26 -14.53 4.40
C LEU A 255 17.75 -15.77 5.14
N LEU A 256 17.62 -15.81 6.45
CA LEU A 256 18.20 -16.82 7.34
C LEU A 256 17.17 -17.28 8.40
N PRO A 257 16.12 -18.00 8.03
CA PRO A 257 14.99 -18.31 8.91
C PRO A 257 15.37 -19.01 10.22
N SER A 258 16.45 -19.81 10.21
CA SER A 258 16.90 -20.55 11.41
C SER A 258 17.98 -19.83 12.22
N LEU A 259 18.54 -18.73 11.71
CA LEU A 259 19.49 -17.90 12.42
C LEU A 259 18.76 -16.65 12.93
N ARG A 260 18.65 -16.54 14.23
CA ARG A 260 18.03 -15.36 14.87
C ARG A 260 19.03 -14.22 14.93
N ALA A 261 19.35 -13.64 13.78
CA ALA A 261 20.09 -12.37 13.78
C ALA A 261 19.21 -11.29 14.42
N THR A 262 19.79 -10.52 15.31
CA THR A 262 19.08 -9.47 16.04
C THR A 262 19.58 -8.11 15.63
N ASP A 263 18.68 -7.16 15.64
CA ASP A 263 18.91 -5.74 15.44
C ASP A 263 18.60 -4.98 16.73
N GLU A 264 18.75 -3.67 16.68
CA GLU A 264 18.43 -2.77 17.77
C GLU A 264 17.07 -2.11 17.50
N GLN A 265 16.29 -1.90 18.57
CA GLN A 265 15.09 -1.08 18.58
C GLN A 265 15.29 0.05 19.58
N ILE A 266 14.66 1.17 19.33
CA ILE A 266 14.61 2.28 20.29
C ILE A 266 13.22 2.25 20.95
N GLU A 267 13.18 2.01 22.24
CA GLU A 267 11.93 2.05 23.00
C GLU A 267 11.79 3.40 23.70
N TYR A 268 10.68 4.07 23.44
CA TYR A 268 10.34 5.34 24.08
C TYR A 268 9.36 5.09 25.23
N PRO A 269 9.56 5.69 26.41
CA PRO A 269 8.65 5.55 27.55
C PRO A 269 7.36 6.36 27.34
N ILE A 270 6.63 6.05 26.26
CA ILE A 270 5.38 6.71 25.93
C ILE A 270 4.25 5.91 26.56
N PRO A 271 3.41 6.52 27.41
CA PRO A 271 2.31 5.82 28.02
C PRO A 271 1.23 5.46 26.97
N GLU A 272 0.67 4.28 27.08
CA GLU A 272 -0.49 3.89 26.28
C GLU A 272 -1.77 4.48 26.89
N ASN A 273 -2.10 5.73 26.56
CA ASN A 273 -3.29 6.42 27.01
C ASN A 273 -4.50 6.19 26.07
N TYR A 274 -4.48 5.09 25.38
CA TYR A 274 -5.55 4.70 24.45
C TYR A 274 -6.02 3.27 24.75
N ARG A 275 -7.20 2.93 24.26
CA ARG A 275 -7.76 1.59 24.28
C ARG A 275 -8.19 1.17 22.86
N ALA A 276 -8.00 -0.07 22.52
CA ALA A 276 -8.52 -0.63 21.29
C ALA A 276 -10.01 -0.98 21.48
N GLU A 277 -10.86 -0.64 20.50
CA GLU A 277 -12.28 -1.01 20.50
C GLU A 277 -12.50 -2.52 20.35
N ARG A 278 -11.53 -3.20 19.73
CA ARG A 278 -11.47 -4.66 19.60
C ARG A 278 -10.05 -5.12 19.88
N PRO A 279 -9.83 -6.32 20.40
CA PRO A 279 -8.49 -6.86 20.60
C PRO A 279 -7.69 -6.80 19.30
N ILE A 280 -6.54 -6.12 19.34
CA ILE A 280 -5.57 -6.11 18.25
C ILE A 280 -4.85 -7.44 18.27
N ARG A 281 -5.00 -8.25 17.23
CA ARG A 281 -4.34 -9.56 17.11
C ARG A 281 -2.91 -9.39 16.60
N SER A 282 -2.74 -8.42 15.69
CA SER A 282 -1.49 -8.09 15.06
C SER A 282 -1.53 -6.64 14.56
N PRO A 283 -0.40 -5.92 14.53
CA PRO A 283 -0.29 -4.66 13.81
C PRO A 283 -0.66 -4.79 12.31
N GLU A 284 -0.68 -6.02 11.79
CA GLU A 284 -1.08 -6.32 10.41
C GLU A 284 -2.60 -6.48 10.22
N ASP A 285 -3.42 -6.33 11.27
CA ASP A 285 -4.88 -6.41 11.16
C ASP A 285 -5.37 -5.37 10.12
N ILE A 286 -6.28 -5.82 9.24
CA ILE A 286 -6.82 -4.97 8.15
C ILE A 286 -7.48 -3.71 8.72
N ARG A 287 -8.14 -3.83 9.86
CA ARG A 287 -8.79 -2.71 10.55
C ARG A 287 -8.44 -2.72 12.03
N ILE A 288 -7.93 -1.60 12.50
CA ILE A 288 -7.68 -1.33 13.92
C ILE A 288 -8.44 -0.04 14.27
N GLU A 289 -9.12 -0.03 15.41
CA GLU A 289 -9.80 1.15 15.92
C GLU A 289 -9.41 1.38 17.36
N THR A 290 -8.96 2.62 17.66
CA THR A 290 -8.52 3.01 19.00
C THR A 290 -9.22 4.27 19.46
N ARG A 291 -9.35 4.44 20.79
CA ARG A 291 -9.86 5.64 21.44
C ARG A 291 -8.94 6.10 22.55
N SER A 292 -8.79 7.39 22.69
CA SER A 292 -8.11 8.03 23.82
C SER A 292 -8.96 9.20 24.35
N ASP A 293 -8.57 9.71 25.51
CA ASP A 293 -9.19 10.88 26.11
C ASP A 293 -8.37 12.18 25.82
N ALA A 294 -7.49 12.15 24.79
CA ALA A 294 -6.62 13.27 24.45
C ALA A 294 -7.39 14.49 23.92
N ASN A 295 -8.37 14.26 23.06
CA ASN A 295 -9.24 15.29 22.45
C ASN A 295 -10.44 14.61 21.77
N ASP A 296 -11.28 15.40 21.09
CA ASP A 296 -12.45 14.89 20.36
C ASP A 296 -12.15 14.67 18.86
N THR A 297 -10.91 14.89 18.41
CA THR A 297 -10.55 14.80 16.99
C THR A 297 -10.52 13.36 16.50
N ALA A 298 -11.13 13.11 15.36
CA ALA A 298 -11.24 11.79 14.74
C ALA A 298 -10.32 11.67 13.50
N LEU A 299 -9.43 10.67 13.51
CA LEU A 299 -8.52 10.34 12.42
C LEU A 299 -8.95 9.06 11.71
N LEU A 300 -9.13 9.12 10.39
CA LEU A 300 -9.11 7.96 9.50
C LEU A 300 -7.74 7.90 8.80
N ILE A 301 -7.03 6.80 8.95
CA ILE A 301 -5.76 6.60 8.24
C ILE A 301 -5.81 5.36 7.37
N PHE A 302 -5.63 5.55 6.07
CA PHE A 302 -5.29 4.47 5.13
C PHE A 302 -3.81 4.24 5.21
N ARG A 303 -3.40 2.98 5.34
CA ARG A 303 -2.04 2.67 5.73
C ARG A 303 -1.50 1.39 5.10
N ASP A 304 -0.18 1.28 5.07
CA ASP A 304 0.50 0.00 4.92
C ASP A 304 1.26 -0.42 6.20
N SER A 305 2.27 -1.28 6.07
CA SER A 305 3.02 -1.80 7.21
C SER A 305 3.94 -0.76 7.88
N PHE A 306 4.30 0.31 7.20
CA PHE A 306 5.12 1.37 7.78
C PHE A 306 4.40 2.10 8.92
N CYS A 307 3.08 2.23 8.81
CA CYS A 307 2.26 2.79 9.89
C CYS A 307 2.22 1.92 11.15
N ASN A 308 2.64 0.65 11.13
CA ASN A 308 2.59 -0.20 12.32
C ASN A 308 3.29 0.45 13.53
N ALA A 309 4.47 1.05 13.31
CA ALA A 309 5.20 1.74 14.36
C ALA A 309 4.61 3.11 14.74
N LEU A 310 3.68 3.66 13.95
CA LEU A 310 2.96 4.90 14.25
C LEU A 310 1.72 4.68 15.12
N ILE A 311 1.21 3.45 15.22
CA ILE A 311 -0.05 3.16 15.94
C ILE A 311 -0.02 3.68 17.38
N PRO A 312 1.00 3.44 18.22
CA PRO A 312 1.01 3.95 19.58
C PRO A 312 1.01 5.49 19.66
N PHE A 313 1.76 6.14 18.76
CA PHE A 313 1.87 7.59 18.73
C PHE A 313 0.55 8.24 18.29
N LEU A 314 0.01 7.82 17.15
CA LEU A 314 -1.22 8.38 16.60
C LEU A 314 -2.44 8.08 17.49
N SER A 315 -2.50 6.88 18.09
CA SER A 315 -3.59 6.52 19.00
C SER A 315 -3.61 7.38 20.27
N ASN A 316 -2.45 7.88 20.71
CA ASN A 316 -2.38 8.84 21.82
C ASN A 316 -2.74 10.27 21.41
N ALA A 317 -2.54 10.64 20.14
CA ALA A 317 -2.74 12.01 19.66
C ALA A 317 -4.19 12.35 19.31
N PHE A 318 -5.01 11.36 18.96
CA PHE A 318 -6.38 11.56 18.52
C PHE A 318 -7.38 10.88 19.47
N GLY A 319 -8.53 11.52 19.68
CA GLY A 319 -9.60 10.95 20.51
C GLY A 319 -10.19 9.67 19.91
N ARG A 320 -10.23 9.56 18.58
CA ARG A 320 -10.60 8.35 17.86
C ARG A 320 -9.72 8.16 16.64
N THR A 321 -9.16 6.96 16.46
CA THR A 321 -8.38 6.63 15.27
C THR A 321 -8.86 5.34 14.67
N LEU A 322 -9.11 5.35 13.35
CA LEU A 322 -9.39 4.16 12.56
C LEU A 322 -8.27 3.96 11.54
N TYR A 323 -7.57 2.86 11.66
CA TYR A 323 -6.52 2.39 10.74
C TYR A 323 -7.12 1.38 9.77
N SER A 324 -6.95 1.60 8.46
CA SER A 324 -7.42 0.69 7.40
C SER A 324 -6.31 0.33 6.43
N ARG A 325 -6.16 -0.98 6.16
CA ARG A 325 -5.28 -1.52 5.11
C ARG A 325 -6.07 -2.01 3.89
N ALA A 326 -7.39 -1.86 3.93
CA ALA A 326 -8.23 -2.31 2.85
C ALA A 326 -8.08 -1.42 1.60
N VAL A 327 -8.12 -2.03 0.44
CA VAL A 327 -8.23 -1.37 -0.86
C VAL A 327 -9.46 -1.92 -1.58
N PRO A 328 -10.17 -1.08 -2.34
CA PRO A 328 -10.01 0.35 -2.51
C PRO A 328 -10.21 1.13 -1.20
N TYR A 329 -9.62 2.32 -1.12
CA TYR A 329 -9.76 3.19 0.06
C TYR A 329 -11.20 3.67 0.20
N ASP A 330 -11.86 3.26 1.29
CA ASP A 330 -13.25 3.57 1.58
C ASP A 330 -13.35 4.68 2.64
N TYR A 331 -13.72 5.86 2.20
CA TYR A 331 -13.88 7.04 3.04
C TYR A 331 -15.18 7.05 3.87
N GLY A 332 -16.07 6.09 3.64
CA GLY A 332 -17.26 5.84 4.44
C GLY A 332 -17.02 4.98 5.69
N LEU A 333 -15.82 4.48 5.91
CA LEU A 333 -15.50 3.60 7.05
C LEU A 333 -15.69 4.27 8.41
N MET A 334 -15.59 5.59 8.48
CA MET A 334 -15.77 6.36 9.71
C MET A 334 -16.56 7.64 9.41
N GLU A 335 -17.73 7.76 10.04
CA GLU A 335 -18.49 9.00 10.07
C GLU A 335 -17.81 10.03 10.97
N ASP A 336 -18.10 11.32 10.75
CA ASP A 336 -17.55 12.45 11.52
C ASP A 336 -16.03 12.44 11.64
N THR A 337 -15.36 12.25 10.49
CA THR A 337 -13.91 12.28 10.38
C THR A 337 -13.41 13.70 10.23
N ASP A 338 -12.54 14.16 11.16
CA ASP A 338 -11.91 15.48 11.10
C ASP A 338 -10.68 15.49 10.21
N VAL A 339 -9.95 14.38 10.20
CA VAL A 339 -8.68 14.23 9.46
C VAL A 339 -8.64 12.89 8.74
N VAL A 340 -8.22 12.91 7.50
CA VAL A 340 -7.81 11.72 6.75
C VAL A 340 -6.33 11.80 6.44
N VAL A 341 -5.59 10.75 6.77
CA VAL A 341 -4.20 10.56 6.33
C VAL A 341 -4.15 9.38 5.35
N LEU A 342 -3.54 9.60 4.20
CA LEU A 342 -3.16 8.53 3.27
C LEU A 342 -1.67 8.27 3.43
N GLU A 343 -1.33 7.23 4.18
CA GLU A 343 0.04 6.77 4.37
C GLU A 343 0.32 5.60 3.43
N ILE A 344 1.40 5.70 2.65
CA ILE A 344 1.85 4.66 1.74
C ILE A 344 3.37 4.72 1.56
N VAL A 345 4.00 3.56 1.50
CA VAL A 345 5.45 3.49 1.24
C VAL A 345 5.77 3.74 -0.23
N GLU A 346 6.91 4.37 -0.48
CA GLU A 346 7.41 4.82 -1.80
C GLU A 346 7.25 3.77 -2.90
N ARG A 347 7.65 2.53 -2.65
CA ARG A 347 7.54 1.42 -3.63
C ARG A 347 6.09 1.10 -4.04
N ASN A 348 5.12 1.46 -3.21
CA ASN A 348 3.70 1.19 -3.45
C ASN A 348 2.98 2.36 -4.13
N ILE A 349 3.66 3.47 -4.46
CA ILE A 349 3.06 4.59 -5.19
C ILE A 349 2.32 4.13 -6.46
N PRO A 350 2.88 3.22 -7.29
CA PRO A 350 2.17 2.71 -8.47
C PRO A 350 0.84 2.01 -8.15
N GLU A 351 0.67 1.45 -6.95
CA GLU A 351 -0.57 0.81 -6.53
C GLU A 351 -1.77 1.77 -6.45
N LEU A 352 -1.50 3.06 -6.23
CA LEU A 352 -2.52 4.11 -6.22
C LEU A 352 -3.25 4.27 -7.56
N LEU A 353 -2.64 3.79 -8.67
CA LEU A 353 -3.27 3.81 -9.98
C LEU A 353 -4.32 2.71 -10.17
N LYS A 354 -4.28 1.65 -9.36
CA LYS A 354 -5.09 0.45 -9.56
C LYS A 354 -6.54 0.61 -9.10
N TYR A 355 -6.76 1.47 -8.10
CA TYR A 355 -8.07 1.58 -7.46
C TYR A 355 -8.48 3.04 -7.28
N ALA A 356 -9.64 3.39 -7.82
CA ALA A 356 -10.26 4.66 -7.50
C ALA A 356 -10.80 4.63 -6.06
N PRO A 357 -10.71 5.74 -5.31
CA PRO A 357 -11.24 5.82 -3.95
C PRO A 357 -12.76 5.71 -3.91
N LEU A 358 -13.31 5.04 -2.89
CA LEU A 358 -14.74 5.05 -2.59
C LEU A 358 -15.06 6.35 -1.82
N LEU A 359 -15.04 7.43 -2.56
CA LEU A 359 -15.31 8.79 -2.11
C LEU A 359 -16.18 9.48 -3.16
N SER A 360 -17.17 10.24 -2.73
CA SER A 360 -17.97 11.04 -3.66
C SER A 360 -17.08 12.02 -4.41
N ALA A 361 -17.15 11.97 -5.74
CA ALA A 361 -16.41 12.89 -6.60
C ALA A 361 -16.89 14.35 -6.39
N PRO A 362 -16.02 15.35 -6.59
CA PRO A 362 -16.40 16.75 -6.49
C PRO A 362 -17.49 17.13 -7.48
N ARG A 363 -18.46 17.93 -7.02
CA ARG A 363 -19.48 18.50 -7.90
C ARG A 363 -18.90 19.60 -8.77
N ARG A 364 -19.43 19.68 -9.98
CA ARG A 364 -19.13 20.74 -10.96
C ARG A 364 -20.42 21.46 -11.37
N GLU A 365 -20.28 22.66 -11.86
CA GLU A 365 -21.40 23.36 -12.48
C GLU A 365 -21.83 22.62 -13.76
N CYS A 366 -23.15 22.37 -13.88
CA CYS A 366 -23.69 21.74 -15.07
C CYS A 366 -23.87 22.78 -16.16
N VAL A 367 -22.96 22.77 -17.14
CA VAL A 367 -23.08 23.60 -18.33
C VAL A 367 -23.87 22.81 -19.39
N ASN A 368 -24.81 23.50 -20.04
CA ASN A 368 -25.56 22.88 -21.13
C ASN A 368 -24.67 22.86 -22.40
N ILE A 369 -24.15 21.67 -22.68
CA ILE A 369 -23.21 21.43 -23.78
C ILE A 369 -23.94 20.63 -24.85
N PRO A 370 -23.87 21.05 -26.12
CA PRO A 370 -24.50 20.32 -27.21
C PRO A 370 -23.96 18.87 -27.30
N GLU A 371 -24.87 17.93 -27.50
CA GLU A 371 -24.50 16.55 -27.83
C GLU A 371 -23.81 16.51 -29.18
N VAL A 372 -22.66 15.87 -29.25
CA VAL A 372 -21.94 15.65 -30.52
C VAL A 372 -22.04 14.18 -30.88
N PRO A 373 -22.78 13.83 -31.93
CA PRO A 373 -22.87 12.45 -32.43
C PRO A 373 -21.47 11.90 -32.73
N GLY A 374 -21.19 10.69 -32.27
CA GLY A 374 -19.91 10.02 -32.52
C GLY A 374 -18.83 10.36 -31.49
N THR A 375 -19.14 11.08 -30.39
CA THR A 375 -18.28 11.17 -29.22
C THR A 375 -18.07 9.76 -28.66
N ARG A 376 -16.82 9.28 -28.71
CA ARG A 376 -16.48 7.92 -28.30
C ARG A 376 -16.26 7.87 -26.80
N VAL A 377 -17.21 7.26 -26.11
CA VAL A 377 -17.16 6.98 -24.68
C VAL A 377 -17.71 5.58 -24.45
N SER A 378 -17.01 4.83 -23.65
CA SER A 378 -17.49 3.56 -23.10
C SER A 378 -17.78 3.75 -21.62
N LEU A 379 -18.92 3.25 -21.13
CA LEU A 379 -19.35 3.47 -19.75
C LEU A 379 -19.96 2.18 -19.19
N GLY A 380 -19.62 1.90 -17.94
CA GLY A 380 -20.18 0.83 -17.13
C GLY A 380 -20.68 1.34 -15.80
N VAL A 381 -21.57 0.57 -15.19
CA VAL A 381 -22.13 0.85 -13.84
C VAL A 381 -22.15 -0.46 -13.07
N ARG A 382 -21.71 -0.42 -11.83
CA ARG A 382 -21.81 -1.56 -10.89
C ARG A 382 -22.26 -1.12 -9.52
N GLN A 383 -22.87 -2.03 -8.79
CA GLN A 383 -23.19 -1.84 -7.37
C GLN A 383 -21.92 -1.89 -6.52
N ALA A 384 -21.87 -1.07 -5.49
CA ALA A 384 -20.85 -1.10 -4.46
C ALA A 384 -21.53 -0.98 -3.10
N GLU A 385 -20.79 -1.30 -2.05
CA GLU A 385 -21.30 -1.11 -0.70
C GLU A 385 -21.62 0.38 -0.48
N GLY A 386 -22.85 0.65 -0.03
CA GLY A 386 -23.33 2.01 0.24
C GLY A 386 -23.60 2.88 -0.99
N GLY A 387 -23.53 2.37 -2.25
CA GLY A 387 -23.77 3.21 -3.41
C GLY A 387 -23.53 2.55 -4.76
N LEU A 388 -23.27 3.37 -5.77
CA LEU A 388 -22.99 2.97 -7.16
C LEU A 388 -21.59 3.40 -7.56
N VAL A 389 -20.92 2.60 -8.39
CA VAL A 389 -19.71 3.00 -9.12
C VAL A 389 -20.06 3.17 -10.60
N ILE A 390 -19.78 4.35 -11.12
CA ILE A 390 -19.82 4.65 -12.56
C ILE A 390 -18.36 4.72 -13.02
N TYR A 391 -18.03 3.94 -14.03
CA TYR A 391 -16.69 3.89 -14.57
C TYR A 391 -16.74 3.94 -16.09
N GLY A 392 -15.68 4.40 -16.72
CA GLY A 392 -15.67 4.51 -18.17
C GLY A 392 -14.32 4.91 -18.73
N ALA A 393 -14.30 5.00 -20.03
CA ALA A 393 -13.17 5.50 -20.80
C ALA A 393 -13.65 6.39 -21.95
N ALA A 394 -12.95 7.48 -22.17
CA ALA A 394 -13.29 8.46 -23.18
C ALA A 394 -12.13 8.67 -24.17
N GLU A 395 -12.44 8.97 -25.44
CA GLU A 395 -11.45 9.32 -26.44
C GLU A 395 -11.00 10.76 -26.25
N GLY A 396 -9.69 10.99 -26.18
CA GLY A 396 -9.04 12.30 -26.13
C GLY A 396 -8.31 12.55 -24.84
N GLU A 397 -7.59 13.65 -24.82
CA GLU A 397 -6.84 14.18 -23.67
C GLU A 397 -7.63 15.36 -23.12
N GLY A 398 -8.15 15.28 -21.90
CA GLY A 398 -8.87 16.40 -21.31
C GLY A 398 -9.69 16.03 -20.09
N LEU A 399 -10.26 17.05 -19.46
CA LEU A 399 -11.14 16.90 -18.31
C LEU A 399 -12.40 16.13 -18.71
N VAL A 400 -12.74 15.16 -17.88
CA VAL A 400 -14.00 14.41 -18.00
C VAL A 400 -14.93 14.91 -16.90
N THR A 401 -16.21 15.12 -17.29
CA THR A 401 -17.30 15.39 -16.34
C THR A 401 -18.43 14.42 -16.60
N VAL A 402 -18.92 13.77 -15.56
CA VAL A 402 -20.10 12.89 -15.64
C VAL A 402 -21.32 13.69 -15.23
N ARG A 403 -22.31 13.75 -16.12
CA ARG A 403 -23.62 14.39 -15.87
C ARG A 403 -24.68 13.33 -15.63
N LEU A 404 -25.44 13.54 -14.56
CA LEU A 404 -26.64 12.78 -14.24
C LEU A 404 -27.84 13.70 -14.36
N ALA A 405 -28.70 13.44 -15.34
CA ALA A 405 -29.89 14.20 -15.63
C ALA A 405 -31.14 13.40 -15.23
N GLY A 406 -31.93 13.90 -14.30
CA GLY A 406 -33.10 13.20 -13.76
C GLY A 406 -33.90 14.08 -12.78
N PRO A 407 -34.33 13.56 -11.63
CA PRO A 407 -35.01 14.35 -10.58
C PRO A 407 -34.21 15.58 -10.13
N ALA A 408 -32.89 15.51 -10.21
CA ALA A 408 -31.98 16.64 -10.11
C ALA A 408 -30.97 16.57 -11.25
N ASP A 409 -30.45 17.73 -11.69
CA ASP A 409 -29.33 17.79 -12.63
C ASP A 409 -28.04 17.95 -11.82
N ALA A 410 -27.09 17.03 -12.01
CA ALA A 410 -25.85 17.00 -11.23
C ALA A 410 -24.65 16.60 -12.11
N CYS A 411 -23.57 17.34 -11.97
CA CYS A 411 -22.33 17.12 -12.67
C CYS A 411 -21.19 16.87 -11.68
N PHE A 412 -20.35 15.90 -11.99
CA PHE A 412 -19.24 15.50 -11.14
C PHE A 412 -17.97 15.35 -11.97
N GLU A 413 -16.83 15.71 -11.40
CA GLU A 413 -15.54 15.37 -11.97
C GLU A 413 -15.07 14.03 -11.38
N PRO A 414 -15.06 12.95 -12.18
CA PRO A 414 -14.63 11.63 -11.72
C PRO A 414 -13.14 11.60 -11.46
N PHE A 415 -12.69 10.63 -10.68
CA PHE A 415 -11.27 10.35 -10.52
C PHE A 415 -10.70 9.80 -11.82
N PRO A 416 -9.55 10.31 -12.32
CA PRO A 416 -8.96 9.87 -13.60
C PRO A 416 -8.23 8.52 -13.45
N LEU A 417 -8.90 7.55 -12.86
CA LEU A 417 -8.44 6.19 -12.62
C LEU A 417 -9.46 5.19 -13.13
N LEU A 418 -8.98 4.09 -13.67
CA LEU A 418 -9.81 2.98 -14.12
C LEU A 418 -9.08 1.68 -13.80
N SER A 419 -9.68 0.83 -12.96
CA SER A 419 -9.11 -0.46 -12.61
C SER A 419 -9.05 -1.40 -13.80
N ASP A 420 -8.14 -2.36 -13.80
CA ASP A 420 -8.05 -3.38 -14.86
C ASP A 420 -9.34 -4.19 -14.98
N GLU A 421 -10.01 -4.46 -13.87
CA GLU A 421 -11.29 -5.17 -13.82
C GLU A 421 -12.40 -4.36 -14.51
N ASP A 422 -12.55 -3.08 -14.11
CA ASP A 422 -13.54 -2.19 -14.71
C ASP A 422 -13.22 -1.95 -16.20
N ALA A 423 -11.94 -1.79 -16.56
CA ALA A 423 -11.50 -1.65 -17.95
C ALA A 423 -11.80 -2.90 -18.78
N ALA A 424 -11.67 -4.10 -18.20
CA ALA A 424 -12.00 -5.35 -18.89
C ALA A 424 -13.50 -5.52 -19.13
N ALA A 425 -14.33 -4.91 -18.28
CA ALA A 425 -15.80 -4.96 -18.41
C ALA A 425 -16.36 -3.97 -19.43
N LEU A 426 -15.56 -2.99 -19.91
CA LEU A 426 -16.00 -2.03 -20.90
C LEU A 426 -16.07 -2.65 -22.31
N PRO A 427 -17.11 -2.33 -23.12
CA PRO A 427 -17.22 -2.79 -24.51
C PRO A 427 -16.05 -2.31 -25.39
N GLU A 428 -15.59 -1.09 -25.18
CA GLU A 428 -14.49 -0.49 -25.92
C GLU A 428 -13.54 0.23 -24.94
N ARG A 429 -12.24 0.21 -25.22
CA ARG A 429 -11.22 0.83 -24.41
C ARG A 429 -10.67 2.08 -25.10
N TYR A 430 -10.76 3.20 -24.42
CA TYR A 430 -10.16 4.48 -24.82
C TYR A 430 -9.08 4.89 -23.83
N GLY A 431 -8.24 5.86 -24.18
CA GLY A 431 -7.06 6.20 -23.40
C GLY A 431 -7.35 6.92 -22.08
N ASN A 432 -8.49 7.63 -21.96
CA ASN A 432 -8.82 8.45 -20.80
C ASN A 432 -9.83 7.72 -19.89
N GLY A 433 -9.30 6.89 -18.99
CA GLY A 433 -10.10 6.12 -18.03
C GLY A 433 -10.53 6.96 -16.83
N PHE A 434 -11.74 6.71 -16.33
CA PHE A 434 -12.27 7.40 -15.15
C PHE A 434 -13.18 6.50 -14.32
N THR A 435 -13.27 6.82 -13.02
CA THR A 435 -14.19 6.14 -12.08
C THR A 435 -14.78 7.15 -11.11
N MET A 436 -16.04 6.99 -10.79
CA MET A 436 -16.76 7.81 -9.81
C MET A 436 -17.60 6.92 -8.89
N TYR A 437 -17.49 7.15 -7.60
CA TYR A 437 -18.38 6.56 -6.60
C TYR A 437 -19.49 7.54 -6.23
N LEU A 438 -20.74 7.07 -6.23
CA LEU A 438 -21.92 7.81 -5.81
C LEU A 438 -22.52 7.15 -4.57
N PRO A 439 -22.32 7.70 -3.37
CA PRO A 439 -22.99 7.22 -2.17
C PRO A 439 -24.51 7.30 -2.29
N SER A 440 -25.22 6.37 -1.67
CA SER A 440 -26.67 6.46 -1.50
C SER A 440 -27.05 7.75 -0.80
N GLY A 441 -28.11 8.42 -1.29
CA GLY A 441 -28.58 9.69 -0.72
C GLY A 441 -27.82 10.95 -1.16
N VAL A 442 -26.75 10.85 -1.97
CA VAL A 442 -26.05 12.02 -2.53
C VAL A 442 -26.91 12.77 -3.55
N LEU A 443 -27.83 12.07 -4.20
CA LEU A 443 -28.85 12.58 -5.11
C LEU A 443 -30.25 12.12 -4.66
N PRO A 444 -31.33 12.85 -5.02
CA PRO A 444 -32.68 12.39 -4.81
C PRO A 444 -32.94 11.02 -5.43
N ALA A 445 -33.81 10.23 -4.83
CA ALA A 445 -34.22 8.94 -5.39
C ALA A 445 -34.88 9.11 -6.77
N GLY A 446 -34.61 8.19 -7.68
CA GLY A 446 -35.17 8.19 -9.01
C GLY A 446 -34.23 7.74 -10.13
N GLU A 447 -34.69 7.80 -11.36
CA GLU A 447 -33.92 7.42 -12.54
C GLU A 447 -33.14 8.62 -13.09
N TYR A 448 -31.89 8.37 -13.46
CA TYR A 448 -30.99 9.36 -14.01
C TYR A 448 -30.39 8.85 -15.33
N ALA A 449 -30.45 9.67 -16.36
CA ALA A 449 -29.67 9.47 -17.58
C ALA A 449 -28.23 9.93 -17.35
N VAL A 450 -27.26 9.08 -17.66
CA VAL A 450 -25.84 9.37 -17.52
C VAL A 450 -25.24 9.74 -18.86
N SER A 451 -24.62 10.92 -18.95
CA SER A 451 -23.84 11.38 -20.09
C SER A 451 -22.46 11.84 -19.64
N VAL A 452 -21.53 11.89 -20.58
CA VAL A 452 -20.14 12.29 -20.32
C VAL A 452 -19.80 13.52 -21.13
N VAL A 453 -19.27 14.52 -20.47
CA VAL A 453 -18.74 15.74 -21.07
C VAL A 453 -17.24 15.64 -21.09
N ILE A 454 -16.64 15.93 -22.23
CA ILE A 454 -15.20 15.84 -22.44
C ILE A 454 -14.70 17.20 -22.96
N GLU A 455 -13.66 17.73 -22.35
CA GLU A 455 -12.95 18.87 -22.88
C GLU A 455 -11.86 18.39 -23.86
N LYS A 456 -12.03 18.70 -25.15
CA LYS A 456 -11.09 18.32 -26.23
C LYS A 456 -10.49 19.57 -26.84
N LYS A 457 -9.18 19.80 -26.72
CA LYS A 457 -8.43 20.85 -27.45
C LYS A 457 -9.11 22.22 -27.47
N GLY A 458 -9.72 22.61 -26.33
CA GLY A 458 -10.45 23.87 -26.18
C GLY A 458 -11.92 23.82 -26.68
N GLU A 459 -12.40 22.67 -27.12
CA GLU A 459 -13.81 22.41 -27.38
C GLU A 459 -14.37 21.47 -26.32
N THR A 460 -15.54 21.81 -25.80
CA THR A 460 -16.24 20.94 -24.85
C THR A 460 -17.39 20.24 -25.58
N VAL A 461 -17.38 18.93 -25.55
CA VAL A 461 -18.36 18.08 -26.23
C VAL A 461 -19.06 17.16 -25.23
N SER A 462 -20.36 16.89 -25.46
CA SER A 462 -21.13 15.95 -24.66
C SER A 462 -21.45 14.69 -25.48
N SER A 463 -21.44 13.54 -24.81
CA SER A 463 -22.02 12.32 -25.36
C SER A 463 -23.54 12.36 -25.26
N SER A 464 -24.24 11.57 -26.08
CA SER A 464 -25.63 11.18 -25.79
C SER A 464 -25.71 10.42 -24.45
N ALA A 465 -26.92 10.21 -23.92
CA ALA A 465 -27.10 9.35 -22.76
C ALA A 465 -26.58 7.95 -23.02
N LEU A 466 -25.63 7.52 -22.18
CA LEU A 466 -24.90 6.25 -22.32
C LEU A 466 -25.49 5.12 -21.46
N ALA A 467 -26.11 5.50 -20.32
CA ALA A 467 -26.69 4.58 -19.37
C ALA A 467 -27.85 5.22 -18.62
N GLN A 468 -28.67 4.38 -17.99
CA GLN A 468 -29.66 4.76 -16.99
C GLN A 468 -29.24 4.18 -15.65
N VAL A 469 -29.30 4.98 -14.60
CA VAL A 469 -29.03 4.54 -13.22
C VAL A 469 -30.19 4.91 -12.33
N THR A 470 -30.50 4.02 -11.39
CA THR A 470 -31.53 4.28 -10.37
C THR A 470 -30.85 4.58 -9.04
N MET A 471 -31.09 5.77 -8.52
CA MET A 471 -30.67 6.13 -7.16
C MET A 471 -31.77 5.71 -6.19
N PRO A 472 -31.41 5.02 -5.09
CA PRO A 472 -32.38 4.53 -4.09
C PRO A 472 -33.03 5.61 -3.27
#